data_0462c1a62b512aa9fec4700ebc035c93
#
_entry.id   0462c1a62b512aa9fec4700ebc035c93
#
_cell.length_a   1.000
_cell.length_b   1.000
_cell.length_c   1.000
_cell.angle_alpha   90.00
_cell.angle_beta   90.00
_cell.angle_gamma   90.00
#
_symmetry.space_group_name_H-M   'P 1'
#
loop_
_entity.id
_entity.type
_entity.pdbx_description
1 polymer ?
#
loop_
_entity_poly.entity_id
_entity_poly.type
_entity_poly.pdbx_seq_one_letter_code
_entity_poly.pdbx_strand_id
1 'polypeptide(L)'
;VIVPDWAGYLEFRAGLVSALDPRFYTQDWLDSEILEGKAQFMRAENAAIVFRFKRYPTGWMELRSVAATGDLEQIRQMLIPIAEGAAAKLGCKSARITSRPAWVRLMPDYYQYQVVMEKDLADGQF
;
A
#
# COMPACT_ATOMS: atom_id res chain seq x y z
N VAL A 1 3.69 -14.92 -16.17
CA VAL A 1 4.61 -14.23 -15.26
C VAL A 1 4.50 -12.73 -15.51
N ILE A 2 4.08 -11.99 -14.53
CA ILE A 2 4.02 -10.54 -14.63
C ILE A 2 5.41 -10.00 -14.31
N VAL A 3 6.04 -9.36 -15.28
CA VAL A 3 7.32 -8.71 -15.08
C VAL A 3 7.04 -7.36 -14.41
N PRO A 4 7.67 -7.08 -13.26
CA PRO A 4 7.50 -5.78 -12.62
C PRO A 4 7.93 -4.64 -13.55
N ASP A 5 7.18 -3.54 -13.52
CA ASP A 5 7.58 -2.31 -14.22
C ASP A 5 8.65 -1.60 -13.39
N TRP A 6 9.87 -2.10 -13.48
CA TRP A 6 10.98 -1.60 -12.67
C TRP A 6 11.33 -0.15 -13.01
N ALA A 7 11.33 0.19 -14.31
CA ALA A 7 11.64 1.56 -14.72
C ALA A 7 10.60 2.55 -14.16
N GLY A 8 9.32 2.20 -14.23
CA GLY A 8 8.25 3.02 -13.64
C GLY A 8 8.39 3.13 -12.13
N TYR A 9 8.69 2.02 -11.48
CA TYR A 9 8.92 2.01 -10.03
C TYR A 9 10.08 2.94 -9.63
N LEU A 10 11.20 2.88 -10.34
CA LEU A 10 12.35 3.74 -10.03
C LEU A 10 11.99 5.22 -10.13
N GLU A 11 11.12 5.59 -11.05
CA GLU A 11 10.66 6.96 -11.20
C GLU A 11 9.92 7.46 -9.95
N PHE A 12 9.14 6.60 -9.31
CA PHE A 12 8.35 6.96 -8.13
C PHE A 12 8.94 6.48 -6.81
N ARG A 13 10.07 5.77 -6.85
CA ARG A 13 10.63 5.11 -5.66
C ARG A 13 10.81 6.05 -4.47
N ALA A 14 11.39 7.22 -4.68
CA ALA A 14 11.67 8.16 -3.60
C ALA A 14 10.38 8.57 -2.87
N GLY A 15 9.32 8.87 -3.61
CA GLY A 15 8.04 9.22 -3.02
C GLY A 15 7.38 8.06 -2.29
N LEU A 16 7.48 6.85 -2.86
CA LEU A 16 6.93 5.65 -2.22
C LEU A 16 7.66 5.33 -0.93
N VAL A 17 8.99 5.40 -0.93
CA VAL A 17 9.80 5.15 0.27
C VAL A 17 9.48 6.18 1.36
N SER A 18 9.30 7.44 0.99
CA SER A 18 8.96 8.48 1.96
C SER A 18 7.59 8.29 2.61
N ALA A 19 6.71 7.52 1.99
CA ALA A 19 5.39 7.20 2.54
C ALA A 19 5.46 6.06 3.56
N LEU A 20 6.58 5.34 3.65
CA LEU A 20 6.76 4.26 4.61
C LEU A 20 7.22 4.81 5.96
N ASP A 21 6.91 4.06 7.02
CA ASP A 21 7.43 4.39 8.35
C ASP A 21 8.91 3.98 8.42
N PRO A 22 9.85 4.92 8.56
CA PRO A 22 11.27 4.61 8.53
C PRO A 22 11.74 3.79 9.74
N ARG A 23 10.93 3.71 10.80
CA ARG A 23 11.24 2.84 11.94
C ARG A 23 11.12 1.36 11.57
N PHE A 24 10.33 1.03 10.57
CA PHE A 24 9.98 -0.36 10.24
C PHE A 24 10.47 -0.79 8.88
N TYR A 25 10.57 0.12 7.92
CA TYR A 25 10.79 -0.22 6.52
C TYR A 25 11.92 0.57 5.90
N THR A 26 12.63 -0.08 4.98
CA THR A 26 13.74 0.51 4.22
C THR A 26 13.44 0.48 2.74
N GLN A 27 14.21 1.26 1.96
CA GLN A 27 14.14 1.20 0.51
C GLN A 27 14.47 -0.20 0.00
N ASP A 28 15.49 -0.85 0.58
CA ASP A 28 15.88 -2.19 0.17
C ASP A 28 14.75 -3.20 0.38
N TRP A 29 14.00 -3.06 1.47
CA TRP A 29 12.84 -3.91 1.70
C TRP A 29 11.79 -3.73 0.60
N LEU A 30 11.47 -2.49 0.25
CA LEU A 30 10.47 -2.22 -0.78
C LEU A 30 10.92 -2.73 -2.14
N ASP A 31 12.18 -2.49 -2.50
CA ASP A 31 12.77 -3.00 -3.73
C ASP A 31 12.63 -4.53 -3.81
N SER A 32 12.95 -5.23 -2.74
CA SER A 32 12.83 -6.69 -2.67
C SER A 32 11.40 -7.17 -2.83
N GLU A 33 10.44 -6.51 -2.19
CA GLU A 33 9.03 -6.87 -2.28
C GLU A 33 8.52 -6.75 -3.72
N ILE A 34 8.94 -5.72 -4.43
CA ILE A 34 8.56 -5.51 -5.83
C ILE A 34 9.23 -6.55 -6.73
N LEU A 35 10.55 -6.75 -6.57
CA LEU A 35 11.30 -7.68 -7.42
C LEU A 35 10.87 -9.13 -7.23
N GLU A 36 10.51 -9.52 -6.04
CA GLU A 36 10.08 -10.88 -5.72
C GLU A 36 8.58 -11.11 -6.02
N GLY A 37 7.87 -10.08 -6.47
CA GLY A 37 6.45 -10.20 -6.77
C GLY A 37 5.54 -10.28 -5.54
N LYS A 38 6.06 -10.00 -4.35
CA LYS A 38 5.27 -9.99 -3.12
C LYS A 38 4.40 -8.76 -3.00
N ALA A 39 4.82 -7.67 -3.61
CA ALA A 39 4.05 -6.44 -3.72
C ALA A 39 3.94 -6.04 -5.18
N GLN A 40 2.83 -5.40 -5.52
CA GLN A 40 2.53 -4.98 -6.88
C GLN A 40 2.68 -3.47 -6.98
N PHE A 41 3.31 -3.03 -8.04
CA PHE A 41 3.44 -1.61 -8.37
C PHE A 41 2.48 -1.25 -9.50
N MET A 42 1.82 -0.11 -9.38
CA MET A 42 0.94 0.42 -10.42
C MET A 42 1.10 1.93 -10.48
N ARG A 43 1.13 2.48 -11.66
CA ARG A 43 1.28 3.93 -11.84
C ARG A 43 0.20 4.52 -12.74
N ALA A 44 -0.08 5.80 -12.53
CA ALA A 44 -0.71 6.71 -13.48
C ALA A 44 0.37 7.69 -13.99
N GLU A 45 -0.05 8.77 -14.64
CA GLU A 45 0.91 9.76 -15.15
C GLU A 45 1.70 10.42 -14.03
N ASN A 46 1.02 10.85 -12.97
CA ASN A 46 1.62 11.64 -11.88
C ASN A 46 1.42 11.01 -10.51
N ALA A 47 1.17 9.72 -10.44
CA ALA A 47 0.94 9.03 -9.18
C ALA A 47 1.31 7.57 -9.30
N ALA A 48 1.58 6.94 -8.16
CA ALA A 48 1.84 5.51 -8.09
C ALA A 48 1.36 4.94 -6.77
N ILE A 49 1.02 3.67 -6.78
CA ILE A 49 0.69 2.92 -5.57
C ILE A 49 1.44 1.60 -5.55
N VAL A 50 1.68 1.11 -4.36
CA VAL A 50 2.15 -0.25 -4.12
C VAL A 50 1.15 -0.92 -3.20
N PHE A 51 0.74 -2.11 -3.57
CA PHE A 51 -0.23 -2.88 -2.81
C PHE A 51 0.17 -4.35 -2.82
N ARG A 52 -0.44 -5.12 -1.92
CA ARG A 52 -0.21 -6.55 -1.84
C ARG A 52 -1.51 -7.27 -1.49
N PHE A 53 -1.55 -8.57 -1.79
CA PHE A 53 -2.67 -9.41 -1.41
C PHE A 53 -2.26 -10.23 -0.20
N LYS A 54 -3.10 -10.22 0.81
CA LYS A 54 -2.86 -11.01 2.02
C LYS A 54 -3.93 -12.06 2.20
N ARG A 55 -3.50 -13.29 2.43
CA ARG A 55 -4.38 -14.38 2.80
C ARG A 55 -4.25 -14.65 4.28
N TYR A 56 -5.38 -14.69 4.96
CA TYR A 56 -5.44 -15.01 6.38
C TYR A 56 -5.68 -16.50 6.59
N PRO A 57 -5.43 -17.03 7.81
CA PRO A 57 -5.66 -18.46 8.11
C PRO A 57 -7.07 -18.96 7.82
N THR A 58 -8.07 -18.09 7.87
CA THR A 58 -9.46 -18.44 7.55
C THR A 58 -9.71 -18.57 6.05
N GLY A 59 -8.74 -18.22 5.21
CA GLY A 59 -8.91 -18.13 3.77
C GLY A 59 -9.38 -16.76 3.29
N TRP A 60 -9.70 -15.84 4.20
CA TRP A 60 -10.04 -14.47 3.84
C TRP A 60 -8.87 -13.83 3.11
N MET A 61 -9.12 -13.24 1.94
CA MET A 61 -8.10 -12.51 1.18
C MET A 61 -8.40 -11.02 1.22
N GLU A 62 -7.35 -10.25 1.38
CA GLU A 62 -7.42 -8.80 1.55
C GLU A 62 -6.47 -8.11 0.57
N LEU A 63 -6.95 -7.05 -0.07
CA LEU A 63 -6.09 -6.09 -0.75
C LEU A 63 -5.54 -5.13 0.31
N ARG A 64 -4.23 -5.05 0.44
CA ARG A 64 -3.59 -4.18 1.44
C ARG A 64 -2.71 -3.15 0.75
N SER A 65 -2.94 -1.88 1.05
CA SER A 65 -2.04 -0.82 0.56
C SER A 65 -0.71 -0.86 1.31
N VAL A 66 0.36 -0.60 0.59
CA VAL A 66 1.71 -0.50 1.15
C VAL A 66 2.16 0.95 1.16
N ALA A 67 2.07 1.63 0.02
CA ALA A 67 2.48 3.01 -0.14
C ALA A 67 1.78 3.64 -1.33
N ALA A 68 1.64 4.95 -1.29
CA ALA A 68 1.13 5.73 -2.40
C ALA A 68 1.85 7.07 -2.45
N THR A 69 2.05 7.60 -3.65
CA THR A 69 2.72 8.88 -3.85
C THR A 69 2.18 9.58 -5.09
N GLY A 70 2.24 10.91 -5.09
CA GLY A 70 1.88 11.73 -6.23
C GLY A 70 0.50 12.34 -6.14
N ASP A 71 -0.12 12.54 -7.29
CA ASP A 71 -1.40 13.23 -7.41
C ASP A 71 -2.53 12.45 -6.72
N LEU A 72 -3.18 13.11 -5.77
CA LEU A 72 -4.22 12.48 -4.94
C LEU A 72 -5.44 12.04 -5.76
N GLU A 73 -5.85 12.84 -6.75
CA GLU A 73 -6.99 12.50 -7.59
C GLU A 73 -6.72 11.25 -8.42
N GLN A 74 -5.50 11.13 -8.96
CA GLN A 74 -5.12 9.93 -9.71
C GLN A 74 -5.08 8.70 -8.81
N ILE A 75 -4.63 8.85 -7.58
CA ILE A 75 -4.63 7.75 -6.61
C ILE A 75 -6.07 7.30 -6.35
N ARG A 76 -6.95 8.23 -5.99
CA ARG A 76 -8.32 7.92 -5.57
C ARG A 76 -9.23 7.50 -6.71
N GLN A 77 -9.11 8.14 -7.85
CA GLN A 77 -10.08 7.95 -8.95
C GLN A 77 -9.63 6.94 -9.99
N MET A 78 -8.35 6.64 -10.07
CA MET A 78 -7.81 5.70 -11.05
C MET A 78 -7.16 4.49 -10.40
N LEU A 79 -6.12 4.70 -9.61
CA LEU A 79 -5.26 3.61 -9.15
C LEU A 79 -5.96 2.70 -8.15
N ILE A 80 -6.59 3.26 -7.14
CA ILE A 80 -7.29 2.45 -6.14
C ILE A 80 -8.44 1.65 -6.75
N PRO A 81 -9.33 2.25 -7.56
CA PRO A 81 -10.40 1.48 -8.21
C PRO A 81 -9.89 0.35 -9.10
N ILE A 82 -8.79 0.57 -9.84
CA ILE A 82 -8.20 -0.49 -10.67
C ILE A 82 -7.66 -1.62 -9.80
N ALA A 83 -6.95 -1.29 -8.72
CA ALA A 83 -6.45 -2.28 -7.78
C ALA A 83 -7.58 -3.07 -7.12
N GLU A 84 -8.65 -2.39 -6.73
CA GLU A 84 -9.84 -3.03 -6.15
C GLU A 84 -10.50 -3.99 -7.14
N GLY A 85 -10.59 -3.60 -8.40
CA GLY A 85 -11.15 -4.45 -9.45
C GLY A 85 -10.32 -5.71 -9.66
N ALA A 86 -9.01 -5.58 -9.69
CA ALA A 86 -8.10 -6.71 -9.81
C ALA A 86 -8.20 -7.63 -8.58
N ALA A 87 -8.28 -7.05 -7.38
CA ALA A 87 -8.43 -7.79 -6.15
C ALA A 87 -9.73 -8.59 -6.11
N ALA A 88 -10.84 -7.98 -6.54
CA ALA A 88 -12.13 -8.66 -6.60
C ALA A 88 -12.08 -9.88 -7.52
N LYS A 89 -11.41 -9.77 -8.66
CA LYS A 89 -11.24 -10.88 -9.60
C LYS A 89 -10.42 -12.03 -9.00
N LEU A 90 -9.51 -11.72 -8.09
CA LEU A 90 -8.69 -12.72 -7.41
C LEU A 90 -9.40 -13.33 -6.19
N GLY A 91 -10.58 -12.87 -5.87
CA GLY A 91 -11.35 -13.38 -4.73
C GLY A 91 -11.09 -12.65 -3.43
N CYS A 92 -10.46 -11.47 -3.46
CA CYS A 92 -10.33 -10.66 -2.26
C CYS A 92 -11.71 -10.18 -1.80
N LYS A 93 -11.93 -10.23 -0.49
CA LYS A 93 -13.21 -9.85 0.11
C LYS A 93 -13.19 -8.48 0.74
N SER A 94 -12.02 -7.91 0.95
CA SER A 94 -11.88 -6.58 1.54
C SER A 94 -10.64 -5.90 1.02
N ALA A 95 -10.62 -4.58 1.15
CA ALA A 95 -9.45 -3.75 0.91
C ALA A 95 -9.17 -2.95 2.17
N ARG A 96 -7.90 -2.84 2.54
CA ARG A 96 -7.48 -2.12 3.74
C ARG A 96 -6.42 -1.10 3.41
N ILE A 97 -6.63 0.11 3.91
CA ILE A 97 -5.67 1.21 3.82
C ILE A 97 -5.27 1.59 5.24
N THR A 98 -3.98 1.52 5.53
CA THR A 98 -3.42 2.06 6.77
C THR A 98 -2.87 3.43 6.44
N SER A 99 -3.44 4.47 7.04
CA SER A 99 -3.18 5.84 6.63
C SER A 99 -3.29 6.82 7.79
N ARG A 100 -2.98 8.07 7.50
CA ARG A 100 -3.25 9.18 8.43
C ARG A 100 -4.76 9.39 8.54
N PRO A 101 -5.25 9.90 9.69
CA PRO A 101 -6.70 10.07 9.91
C PRO A 101 -7.43 10.87 8.84
N ALA A 102 -6.75 11.82 8.19
CA ALA A 102 -7.36 12.64 7.14
C ALA A 102 -7.92 11.81 5.97
N TRP A 103 -7.35 10.63 5.71
CA TRP A 103 -7.80 9.75 4.62
C TRP A 103 -9.21 9.21 4.82
N VAL A 104 -9.69 9.15 6.05
CA VAL A 104 -11.07 8.71 6.32
C VAL A 104 -12.09 9.57 5.56
N ARG A 105 -11.83 10.88 5.47
CA ARG A 105 -12.71 11.79 4.72
C ARG A 105 -12.52 11.72 3.21
N LEU A 106 -11.33 11.32 2.76
CA LEU A 106 -11.00 11.26 1.34
C LEU A 106 -11.51 10.00 0.67
N MET A 107 -11.84 8.97 1.46
CA MET A 107 -12.25 7.66 0.95
C MET A 107 -13.62 7.30 1.52
N PRO A 108 -14.71 7.89 0.99
CA PRO A 108 -16.06 7.72 1.56
C PRO A 108 -16.58 6.28 1.50
N ASP A 109 -16.07 5.46 0.57
CA ASP A 109 -16.47 4.06 0.47
C ASP A 109 -15.75 3.15 1.46
N TYR A 110 -14.78 3.70 2.20
CA TYR A 110 -14.03 2.99 3.23
C TYR A 110 -14.56 3.42 4.59
N TYR A 111 -14.68 2.46 5.50
CA TYR A 111 -15.02 2.77 6.90
C TYR A 111 -13.83 2.48 7.79
N GLN A 112 -13.74 3.22 8.89
CA GLN A 112 -12.69 3.01 9.86
C GLN A 112 -12.95 1.71 10.62
N TYR A 113 -12.07 0.73 10.43
CA TYR A 113 -12.23 -0.60 11.02
C TYR A 113 -11.49 -0.75 12.33
N GLN A 114 -10.27 -0.22 12.41
CA GLN A 114 -9.40 -0.34 13.56
C GLN A 114 -8.68 0.98 13.81
N VAL A 115 -8.22 1.14 15.04
CA VAL A 115 -7.31 2.22 15.41
C VAL A 115 -6.03 1.60 15.89
N VAL A 116 -4.89 2.10 15.41
CA VAL A 116 -3.58 1.71 15.91
C VAL A 116 -3.21 2.64 17.05
N MET A 117 -2.90 2.06 18.20
CA MET A 117 -2.46 2.81 19.36
C MET A 117 -1.02 2.44 19.65
N GLU A 118 -0.21 3.43 19.98
CA GLU A 118 1.21 3.22 20.22
C GLU A 118 1.66 3.98 21.46
N LYS A 119 2.59 3.40 22.19
CA LYS A 119 3.24 4.03 23.32
C LYS A 119 4.72 3.73 23.22
N ASP A 120 5.54 4.77 23.32
CA ASP A 120 6.98 4.58 23.39
C ASP A 120 7.33 4.01 24.74
N LEU A 121 8.11 2.93 24.75
CA LEU A 121 8.59 2.33 25.98
C LEU A 121 9.91 2.96 26.36
N ALA A 122 10.30 2.80 27.62
CA ALA A 122 11.57 3.30 28.12
C ALA A 122 12.69 2.64 27.34
N ASP A 123 13.19 3.33 26.35
CA ASP A 123 14.08 2.82 25.32
C ASP A 123 15.39 2.31 25.88
N GLY A 124 15.58 1.00 25.85
CA GLY A 124 16.85 0.40 26.18
C GLY A 124 17.33 0.65 27.60
N GLN A 125 16.46 1.01 28.49
CA GLN A 125 16.78 1.18 29.89
C GLN A 125 16.63 -0.12 30.67
N PHE A 126 16.87 -1.17 29.97
CA PHE A 126 16.82 -2.49 30.57
C PHE A 126 18.21 -2.91 31.04
#